data_c0e9dfa6c3dc21cd11434a356d8c53e8
#
_entry.id   c0e9dfa6c3dc21cd11434a356d8c53e8
#
_cell.length_a   1.000
_cell.length_b   1.000
_cell.length_c   1.000
_cell.angle_alpha   90.00
_cell.angle_beta   90.00
_cell.angle_gamma   90.00
#
_symmetry.space_group_name_H-M   'P 1'
#
loop_
_entity.id
_entity.type
_entity.pdbx_description
1 polymer ?
#
loop_
_entity_poly.entity_id
_entity_poly.type
_entity_poly.pdbx_seq_one_letter_code
_entity_poly.pdbx_strand_id
1 'polypeptide(L)'
;MKHKKVIIVGGGLAGSYAAYLLEQQHIPYLLLEAQPRLGGRILGVQNKLDTAHYFDLGPAWVFPHQKKIQRLSKQLGISLFEQYSTGDTLYQTSAQQPPKRIDGTSENQLFKIQYGSQSLLAALQNTIKQKNICLNHAVTHIEKQSNLWQLSVLHHGVRHYFSADELMLALPPRIIAAHFTDKQWMSGPLLAALQRSQTWMAGQAKFVVTYATPFWREQGLSGQIFSQTGPMVEVHDASTDRHQSYGLFGFIGWPASRRCQMTEQQLKEACVAQLVSCYGFDANNFVECHFKDWATDPYICTVNDRLESSRHPSFQVTEHHQALSKLHLHLIASEFASVDAGYLEGALDAADNGVSQLLG
;
A
#
# COMPACT_ATOMS: atom_id res chain seq x y z
N MET A 1 -11.17 31.38 2.86
CA MET A 1 -10.82 30.09 3.46
C MET A 1 -12.09 29.25 3.52
N LYS A 2 -12.04 27.97 3.09
CA LYS A 2 -13.21 27.08 3.09
C LYS A 2 -13.18 26.24 4.37
N HIS A 3 -14.17 26.39 5.24
CA HIS A 3 -14.28 25.64 6.50
C HIS A 3 -14.97 24.27 6.29
N LYS A 4 -14.49 23.26 7.01
CA LYS A 4 -15.05 21.90 7.06
C LYS A 4 -15.07 21.37 8.50
N LYS A 5 -16.03 20.52 8.84
CA LYS A 5 -16.05 19.86 10.15
C LYS A 5 -14.82 18.97 10.33
N VAL A 6 -14.55 18.11 9.36
CA VAL A 6 -13.40 17.19 9.33
C VAL A 6 -12.63 17.37 8.02
N ILE A 7 -11.33 17.45 8.07
CA ILE A 7 -10.46 17.29 6.89
C ILE A 7 -9.63 16.01 7.07
N ILE A 8 -9.67 15.16 6.03
CA ILE A 8 -8.82 13.96 5.91
C ILE A 8 -7.72 14.30 4.92
N VAL A 9 -6.46 14.10 5.29
CA VAL A 9 -5.29 14.29 4.42
C VAL A 9 -4.69 12.92 4.07
N GLY A 10 -4.71 12.61 2.77
CA GLY A 10 -4.26 11.33 2.22
C GLY A 10 -5.41 10.39 1.86
N GLY A 11 -5.49 10.02 0.57
CA GLY A 11 -6.54 9.19 -0.01
C GLY A 11 -6.14 7.72 -0.19
N GLY A 12 -5.26 7.19 0.66
CA GLY A 12 -4.99 5.76 0.76
C GLY A 12 -6.17 4.98 1.34
N LEU A 13 -6.01 3.67 1.59
CA LEU A 13 -7.07 2.83 2.16
C LEU A 13 -7.60 3.41 3.48
N ALA A 14 -6.73 3.83 4.39
CA ALA A 14 -7.14 4.37 5.69
C ALA A 14 -7.98 5.65 5.54
N GLY A 15 -7.54 6.62 4.74
CA GLY A 15 -8.30 7.86 4.51
C GLY A 15 -9.61 7.64 3.77
N SER A 16 -9.63 6.73 2.78
CA SER A 16 -10.87 6.34 2.08
C SER A 16 -11.85 5.63 3.00
N TYR A 17 -11.36 4.75 3.87
CA TYR A 17 -12.20 4.06 4.84
C TYR A 17 -12.70 5.01 5.95
N ALA A 18 -11.87 5.94 6.42
CA ALA A 18 -12.34 6.99 7.34
C ALA A 18 -13.46 7.84 6.71
N ALA A 19 -13.31 8.22 5.43
CA ALA A 19 -14.35 8.93 4.69
C ALA A 19 -15.66 8.11 4.60
N TYR A 20 -15.55 6.79 4.33
CA TYR A 20 -16.69 5.89 4.35
C TYR A 20 -17.39 5.84 5.72
N LEU A 21 -16.64 5.72 6.81
CA LEU A 21 -17.19 5.71 8.16
C LEU A 21 -17.90 7.03 8.50
N LEU A 22 -17.32 8.18 8.13
CA LEU A 22 -17.92 9.50 8.33
C LEU A 22 -19.21 9.68 7.50
N GLU A 23 -19.27 9.12 6.28
CA GLU A 23 -20.53 9.10 5.49
C GLU A 23 -21.62 8.30 6.20
N GLN A 24 -21.30 7.14 6.79
CA GLN A 24 -22.24 6.32 7.56
C GLN A 24 -22.78 7.07 8.79
N GLN A 25 -21.98 7.92 9.39
CA GLN A 25 -22.35 8.74 10.57
C GLN A 25 -22.91 10.12 10.19
N HIS A 26 -23.09 10.41 8.90
CA HIS A 26 -23.58 11.71 8.38
C HIS A 26 -22.72 12.90 8.82
N ILE A 27 -21.42 12.70 9.08
CA ILE A 27 -20.49 13.74 9.49
C ILE A 27 -19.90 14.40 8.24
N PRO A 28 -19.98 15.75 8.12
CA PRO A 28 -19.40 16.48 7.00
C PRO A 28 -17.86 16.40 7.02
N TYR A 29 -17.28 16.01 5.89
CA TYR A 29 -15.83 15.94 5.74
C TYR A 29 -15.37 16.40 4.35
N LEU A 30 -14.06 16.59 4.20
CA LEU A 30 -13.35 16.75 2.94
C LEU A 30 -12.10 15.89 2.94
N LEU A 31 -11.90 15.07 1.90
CA LEU A 31 -10.71 14.28 1.69
C LEU A 31 -9.80 14.97 0.66
N LEU A 32 -8.56 15.27 1.06
CA LEU A 32 -7.53 15.88 0.22
C LEU A 32 -6.48 14.83 -0.14
N GLU A 33 -6.28 14.60 -1.43
CA GLU A 33 -5.27 13.69 -1.96
C GLU A 33 -4.34 14.44 -2.91
N ALA A 34 -3.03 14.27 -2.71
CA ALA A 34 -2.01 14.96 -3.48
C ALA A 34 -1.89 14.43 -4.91
N GLN A 35 -2.17 13.15 -5.12
CA GLN A 35 -2.06 12.49 -6.42
C GLN A 35 -3.37 12.57 -7.23
N PRO A 36 -3.33 12.28 -8.55
CA PRO A 36 -4.52 12.26 -9.41
C PRO A 36 -5.40 11.03 -9.19
N ARG A 37 -5.06 10.16 -8.25
CA ARG A 37 -5.78 8.93 -7.91
C ARG A 37 -5.85 8.73 -6.40
N LEU A 38 -6.87 8.06 -5.93
CA LEU A 38 -6.88 7.48 -4.59
C LEU A 38 -6.10 6.16 -4.58
N GLY A 39 -5.77 5.67 -3.36
CA GLY A 39 -5.18 4.34 -3.16
C GLY A 39 -3.87 4.34 -2.39
N GLY A 40 -3.06 5.41 -2.49
CA GLY A 40 -1.76 5.42 -1.84
C GLY A 40 -0.91 4.22 -2.29
N ARG A 41 -0.56 3.32 -1.36
CA ARG A 41 0.20 2.08 -1.62
C ARG A 41 -0.61 0.96 -2.31
N ILE A 42 -1.92 1.04 -2.37
CA ILE A 42 -2.72 0.19 -3.26
C ILE A 42 -2.55 0.72 -4.68
N LEU A 43 -2.00 -0.15 -5.54
CA LEU A 43 -1.81 0.11 -6.96
C LEU A 43 -1.97 -1.20 -7.71
N GLY A 44 -2.95 -1.25 -8.60
CA GLY A 44 -3.17 -2.36 -9.52
C GLY A 44 -2.85 -1.96 -10.94
N VAL A 45 -2.34 -2.88 -11.74
CA VAL A 45 -2.25 -2.78 -13.19
C VAL A 45 -3.31 -3.65 -13.83
N GLN A 46 -4.06 -3.07 -14.75
CA GLN A 46 -5.15 -3.77 -15.43
C GLN A 46 -4.59 -4.84 -16.35
N ASN A 47 -5.18 -6.03 -16.33
CA ASN A 47 -4.79 -7.10 -17.24
C ASN A 47 -5.29 -6.81 -18.66
N LYS A 48 -4.42 -6.93 -19.65
CA LYS A 48 -4.79 -6.74 -21.07
C LYS A 48 -5.75 -7.81 -21.62
N LEU A 49 -5.66 -9.03 -21.09
CA LEU A 49 -6.50 -10.16 -21.56
C LEU A 49 -7.86 -10.18 -20.87
N ASP A 50 -7.96 -9.57 -19.68
CA ASP A 50 -9.21 -9.46 -18.92
C ASP A 50 -9.21 -8.16 -18.12
N THR A 51 -9.84 -7.14 -18.65
CA THR A 51 -9.84 -5.78 -18.10
C THR A 51 -10.60 -5.63 -16.77
N ALA A 52 -11.33 -6.66 -16.33
CA ALA A 52 -11.93 -6.66 -15.00
C ALA A 52 -10.91 -6.92 -13.88
N HIS A 53 -9.76 -7.54 -14.20
CA HIS A 53 -8.74 -7.93 -13.25
C HIS A 53 -7.58 -6.97 -13.19
N TYR A 54 -7.08 -6.78 -11.95
CA TYR A 54 -5.86 -6.02 -11.67
C TYR A 54 -4.83 -6.93 -11.00
N PHE A 55 -3.59 -6.79 -11.42
CA PHE A 55 -2.45 -7.38 -10.74
C PHE A 55 -1.85 -6.36 -9.77
N ASP A 56 -1.61 -6.78 -8.53
CA ASP A 56 -1.20 -5.88 -7.45
C ASP A 56 0.30 -5.55 -7.47
N LEU A 57 0.64 -4.28 -7.68
CA LEU A 57 1.97 -3.71 -7.47
C LEU A 57 2.18 -3.20 -6.04
N GLY A 58 1.12 -3.20 -5.24
CA GLY A 58 1.10 -2.94 -3.80
C GLY A 58 0.82 -4.20 -2.98
N PRO A 59 -0.04 -4.13 -1.93
CA PRO A 59 -0.42 -5.27 -1.11
C PRO A 59 -1.16 -6.30 -1.95
N ALA A 60 -0.84 -7.59 -1.77
CA ALA A 60 -1.42 -8.68 -2.54
C ALA A 60 -2.19 -9.69 -1.67
N TRP A 61 -1.96 -9.69 -0.36
CA TRP A 61 -2.45 -10.75 0.53
C TRP A 61 -3.32 -10.23 1.66
N VAL A 62 -4.24 -11.08 2.06
CA VAL A 62 -5.04 -11.00 3.29
C VAL A 62 -4.76 -12.24 4.10
N PHE A 63 -4.38 -12.08 5.37
CA PHE A 63 -4.09 -13.20 6.26
C PHE A 63 -5.35 -13.69 6.97
N PRO A 64 -5.43 -14.98 7.39
CA PRO A 64 -6.63 -15.56 8.01
C PRO A 64 -7.11 -14.83 9.29
N HIS A 65 -6.18 -14.22 10.04
CA HIS A 65 -6.49 -13.48 11.26
C HIS A 65 -7.02 -12.05 11.01
N GLN A 66 -6.84 -11.50 9.82
CA GLN A 66 -7.22 -10.13 9.44
C GLN A 66 -8.73 -10.00 9.19
N LYS A 67 -9.51 -9.78 10.24
CA LYS A 67 -10.98 -9.88 10.20
C LYS A 67 -11.67 -8.61 9.70
N LYS A 68 -11.07 -7.43 9.86
CA LYS A 68 -11.67 -6.16 9.38
C LYS A 68 -11.67 -6.13 7.86
N ILE A 69 -10.55 -6.47 7.21
CA ILE A 69 -10.45 -6.48 5.75
C ILE A 69 -11.36 -7.55 5.13
N GLN A 70 -11.48 -8.73 5.76
CA GLN A 70 -12.41 -9.78 5.33
C GLN A 70 -13.87 -9.30 5.43
N ARG A 71 -14.23 -8.62 6.52
CA ARG A 71 -15.58 -8.06 6.72
C ARG A 71 -15.87 -6.97 5.70
N LEU A 72 -14.95 -6.03 5.51
CA LEU A 72 -15.11 -4.95 4.52
C LEU A 72 -15.26 -5.51 3.11
N SER A 73 -14.42 -6.48 2.70
CA SER A 73 -14.55 -7.14 1.40
C SER A 73 -15.95 -7.72 1.21
N LYS A 74 -16.46 -8.46 2.21
CA LYS A 74 -17.81 -9.03 2.17
C LYS A 74 -18.90 -7.95 2.08
N GLN A 75 -18.79 -6.86 2.83
CA GLN A 75 -19.74 -5.74 2.80
C GLN A 75 -19.79 -5.05 1.44
N LEU A 76 -18.66 -4.98 0.75
CA LEU A 76 -18.53 -4.38 -0.57
C LEU A 76 -18.81 -5.36 -1.73
N GLY A 77 -19.17 -6.62 -1.42
CA GLY A 77 -19.45 -7.64 -2.42
C GLY A 77 -18.21 -8.17 -3.15
N ILE A 78 -17.03 -7.99 -2.56
CA ILE A 78 -15.75 -8.48 -3.10
C ILE A 78 -15.37 -9.77 -2.38
N SER A 79 -15.20 -10.86 -3.13
CA SER A 79 -14.79 -12.14 -2.56
C SER A 79 -13.30 -12.21 -2.30
N LEU A 80 -12.92 -13.05 -1.35
CA LEU A 80 -11.54 -13.49 -1.17
C LEU A 80 -11.39 -14.91 -1.70
N PHE A 81 -10.23 -15.24 -2.25
CA PHE A 81 -9.91 -16.58 -2.70
C PHE A 81 -8.50 -16.97 -2.25
N GLU A 82 -8.22 -18.24 -2.16
CA GLU A 82 -6.93 -18.75 -1.70
C GLU A 82 -5.82 -18.46 -2.71
N GLN A 83 -4.66 -18.06 -2.19
CA GLN A 83 -3.42 -17.96 -2.98
C GLN A 83 -3.08 -19.34 -3.53
N TYR A 84 -2.87 -19.44 -4.84
CA TYR A 84 -2.39 -20.68 -5.43
C TYR A 84 -0.97 -20.99 -4.91
N SER A 85 -0.79 -22.20 -4.39
CA SER A 85 0.48 -22.68 -3.82
C SER A 85 0.70 -24.18 -4.05
N THR A 86 -0.08 -24.81 -4.93
CA THR A 86 0.04 -26.24 -5.23
C THR A 86 1.26 -26.52 -6.09
N GLY A 87 2.05 -27.53 -5.74
CA GLY A 87 3.26 -27.95 -6.45
C GLY A 87 4.54 -27.52 -5.75
N ASP A 88 5.67 -27.87 -6.38
CA ASP A 88 6.99 -27.61 -5.81
C ASP A 88 7.37 -26.13 -5.82
N THR A 89 8.13 -25.73 -4.82
CA THR A 89 8.78 -24.40 -4.72
C THR A 89 10.20 -24.50 -5.28
N LEU A 90 10.64 -23.46 -5.97
CA LEU A 90 12.01 -23.34 -6.46
C LEU A 90 12.87 -22.55 -5.48
N TYR A 91 14.06 -23.10 -5.17
CA TYR A 91 15.04 -22.44 -4.32
C TYR A 91 16.34 -22.20 -5.10
N GLN A 92 16.64 -20.94 -5.37
CA GLN A 92 17.79 -20.49 -6.18
C GLN A 92 18.90 -19.97 -5.27
N THR A 93 20.00 -20.75 -5.15
CA THR A 93 21.18 -20.35 -4.36
C THR A 93 22.33 -19.81 -5.22
N SER A 94 22.28 -20.07 -6.54
CA SER A 94 23.32 -19.68 -7.50
C SER A 94 22.69 -19.30 -8.84
N ALA A 95 23.24 -18.30 -9.51
CA ALA A 95 22.83 -17.94 -10.88
C ALA A 95 23.38 -18.91 -11.93
N GLN A 96 24.41 -19.73 -11.58
CA GLN A 96 25.08 -20.66 -12.49
C GLN A 96 24.55 -22.09 -12.39
N GLN A 97 23.66 -22.38 -11.44
CA GLN A 97 23.07 -23.70 -11.25
C GLN A 97 21.55 -23.63 -11.34
N PRO A 98 20.90 -24.68 -11.86
CA PRO A 98 19.44 -24.78 -11.81
C PRO A 98 18.95 -24.67 -10.37
N PRO A 99 17.78 -24.04 -10.13
CA PRO A 99 17.19 -23.97 -8.80
C PRO A 99 16.82 -25.37 -8.30
N LYS A 100 16.91 -25.58 -7.00
CA LYS A 100 16.46 -26.80 -6.36
C LYS A 100 14.93 -26.80 -6.26
N ARG A 101 14.30 -27.93 -6.56
CA ARG A 101 12.89 -28.15 -6.27
C ARG A 101 12.74 -28.64 -4.85
N ILE A 102 11.86 -27.98 -4.09
CA ILE A 102 11.51 -28.33 -2.73
C ILE A 102 10.02 -28.64 -2.73
N ASP A 103 9.64 -29.80 -2.18
CA ASP A 103 8.24 -30.17 -2.03
C ASP A 103 7.50 -29.09 -1.24
N GLY A 104 6.52 -28.48 -1.89
CA GLY A 104 5.87 -27.26 -1.44
C GLY A 104 4.47 -27.49 -0.92
N THR A 105 4.30 -28.33 0.10
CA THR A 105 3.06 -28.29 0.90
C THR A 105 3.14 -27.10 1.86
N SER A 106 2.81 -25.91 1.37
CA SER A 106 2.67 -24.74 2.24
C SER A 106 1.33 -24.83 2.97
N GLU A 107 1.39 -25.04 4.30
CA GLU A 107 0.21 -24.99 5.17
C GLU A 107 -0.29 -23.54 5.40
N ASN A 108 0.42 -22.53 4.92
CA ASN A 108 0.07 -21.13 5.10
C ASN A 108 -1.05 -20.72 4.17
N GLN A 109 -2.26 -20.71 4.70
CA GLN A 109 -3.44 -20.24 4.01
C GLN A 109 -3.37 -18.70 3.87
N LEU A 110 -3.06 -18.21 2.66
CA LEU A 110 -3.10 -16.80 2.31
C LEU A 110 -4.28 -16.56 1.37
N PHE A 111 -4.95 -15.43 1.52
CA PHE A 111 -6.01 -15.03 0.61
C PHE A 111 -5.58 -13.87 -0.27
N LYS A 112 -6.17 -13.82 -1.46
CA LYS A 112 -6.11 -12.70 -2.40
C LYS A 112 -7.49 -12.07 -2.54
N ILE A 113 -7.52 -10.81 -2.89
CA ILE A 113 -8.76 -10.07 -3.14
C ILE A 113 -9.16 -10.31 -4.61
N GLN A 114 -10.40 -10.72 -4.83
CA GLN A 114 -10.95 -10.90 -6.16
C GLN A 114 -10.82 -9.61 -6.98
N TYR A 115 -10.37 -9.72 -8.19
CA TYR A 115 -10.05 -8.61 -9.10
C TYR A 115 -8.91 -7.70 -8.63
N GLY A 116 -8.12 -8.10 -7.60
CA GLY A 116 -7.01 -7.34 -7.02
C GLY A 116 -7.44 -6.32 -5.96
N SER A 117 -6.47 -5.82 -5.19
CA SER A 117 -6.73 -4.85 -4.10
C SER A 117 -7.29 -3.52 -4.61
N GLN A 118 -7.01 -3.16 -5.86
CA GLN A 118 -7.57 -1.98 -6.53
C GLN A 118 -9.10 -2.05 -6.66
N SER A 119 -9.66 -3.25 -6.85
CA SER A 119 -11.12 -3.44 -6.96
C SER A 119 -11.84 -3.16 -5.63
N LEU A 120 -11.25 -3.60 -4.52
CA LEU A 120 -11.77 -3.31 -3.18
C LEU A 120 -11.79 -1.79 -2.92
N LEU A 121 -10.69 -1.12 -3.27
CA LEU A 121 -10.60 0.33 -3.14
C LEU A 121 -11.64 1.04 -4.02
N ALA A 122 -11.82 0.63 -5.26
CA ALA A 122 -12.81 1.19 -6.16
C ALA A 122 -14.25 0.99 -5.63
N ALA A 123 -14.56 -0.21 -5.12
CA ALA A 123 -15.85 -0.48 -4.50
C ALA A 123 -16.09 0.41 -3.27
N LEU A 124 -15.07 0.61 -2.44
CA LEU A 124 -15.14 1.52 -1.30
C LEU A 124 -15.37 2.98 -1.74
N GLN A 125 -14.66 3.44 -2.77
CA GLN A 125 -14.80 4.79 -3.32
C GLN A 125 -16.19 5.07 -3.87
N ASN A 126 -16.87 4.08 -4.43
CA ASN A 126 -18.24 4.22 -4.93
C ASN A 126 -19.26 4.47 -3.81
N THR A 127 -18.92 4.20 -2.55
CA THR A 127 -19.77 4.50 -1.37
C THR A 127 -19.56 5.91 -0.83
N ILE A 128 -18.53 6.62 -1.27
CA ILE A 128 -18.15 7.96 -0.80
C ILE A 128 -18.66 9.02 -1.80
N LYS A 129 -19.20 10.12 -1.30
CA LYS A 129 -19.65 11.22 -2.17
C LYS A 129 -18.48 11.89 -2.89
N GLN A 130 -18.46 11.82 -4.20
CA GLN A 130 -17.38 12.35 -5.04
C GLN A 130 -17.09 13.84 -4.80
N LYS A 131 -18.10 14.64 -4.47
CA LYS A 131 -17.94 16.09 -4.14
C LYS A 131 -17.11 16.34 -2.88
N ASN A 132 -16.89 15.33 -2.05
CA ASN A 132 -16.08 15.41 -0.84
C ASN A 132 -14.63 14.95 -1.06
N ILE A 133 -14.26 14.58 -2.29
CA ILE A 133 -12.93 14.13 -2.66
C ILE A 133 -12.26 15.19 -3.54
N CYS A 134 -11.06 15.60 -3.17
CA CYS A 134 -10.24 16.53 -3.93
C CYS A 134 -8.92 15.86 -4.30
N LEU A 135 -8.79 15.39 -5.55
CA LEU A 135 -7.54 14.87 -6.11
C LEU A 135 -6.64 16.03 -6.57
N ASN A 136 -5.34 15.78 -6.74
CA ASN A 136 -4.32 16.78 -7.07
C ASN A 136 -4.28 17.96 -6.08
N HIS A 137 -4.68 17.73 -4.83
CA HIS A 137 -4.70 18.70 -3.76
C HIS A 137 -3.64 18.37 -2.72
N ALA A 138 -2.40 18.79 -2.96
CA ALA A 138 -1.28 18.55 -2.06
C ALA A 138 -1.30 19.50 -0.87
N VAL A 139 -1.49 18.99 0.33
CA VAL A 139 -1.35 19.76 1.57
C VAL A 139 0.13 20.05 1.80
N THR A 140 0.48 21.34 1.80
CA THR A 140 1.89 21.80 1.92
C THR A 140 2.20 22.40 3.28
N HIS A 141 1.21 22.84 4.02
CA HIS A 141 1.37 23.42 5.34
C HIS A 141 0.15 23.14 6.20
N ILE A 142 0.38 22.88 7.49
CA ILE A 142 -0.63 22.65 8.52
C ILE A 142 -0.24 23.44 9.76
N GLU A 143 -1.14 24.26 10.26
CA GLU A 143 -0.97 24.97 11.53
C GLU A 143 -2.23 24.87 12.39
N LYS A 144 -2.09 24.98 13.70
CA LYS A 144 -3.19 25.10 14.65
C LYS A 144 -3.28 26.53 15.10
N GLN A 145 -4.36 27.23 14.72
CA GLN A 145 -4.60 28.61 15.13
C GLN A 145 -5.90 28.70 15.92
N SER A 146 -5.80 29.14 17.16
CA SER A 146 -6.90 29.09 18.13
C SER A 146 -7.37 27.62 18.28
N ASN A 147 -8.63 27.35 17.93
CA ASN A 147 -9.20 25.98 17.99
C ASN A 147 -9.35 25.33 16.62
N LEU A 148 -8.89 25.96 15.54
CA LEU A 148 -9.05 25.47 14.19
C LEU A 148 -7.72 25.02 13.58
N TRP A 149 -7.78 23.98 12.79
CA TRP A 149 -6.73 23.62 11.87
C TRP A 149 -6.80 24.49 10.62
N GLN A 150 -5.67 25.03 10.20
CA GLN A 150 -5.52 25.75 8.94
C GLN A 150 -4.57 24.99 8.03
N LEU A 151 -4.98 24.81 6.77
CA LEU A 151 -4.23 24.04 5.78
C LEU A 151 -4.00 24.90 4.54
N SER A 152 -2.75 24.97 4.10
CA SER A 152 -2.38 25.44 2.76
C SER A 152 -2.29 24.26 1.82
N VAL A 153 -2.98 24.33 0.70
CA VAL A 153 -3.12 23.24 -0.28
C VAL A 153 -2.75 23.76 -1.66
N LEU A 154 -1.85 23.04 -2.33
CA LEU A 154 -1.44 23.33 -3.69
C LEU A 154 -2.27 22.48 -4.67
N HIS A 155 -2.96 23.12 -5.63
CA HIS A 155 -3.72 22.48 -6.70
C HIS A 155 -3.35 23.13 -8.03
N HIS A 156 -2.71 22.37 -8.93
CA HIS A 156 -2.23 22.85 -10.23
C HIS A 156 -1.47 24.18 -10.17
N GLY A 157 -0.56 24.33 -9.19
CA GLY A 157 0.24 25.55 -8.99
C GLY A 157 -0.49 26.68 -8.24
N VAL A 158 -1.79 26.57 -8.00
CA VAL A 158 -2.60 27.57 -7.27
C VAL A 158 -2.73 27.15 -5.80
N ARG A 159 -2.49 28.10 -4.89
CA ARG A 159 -2.64 27.88 -3.45
C ARG A 159 -4.06 28.13 -2.99
N HIS A 160 -4.63 27.17 -2.29
CA HIS A 160 -5.95 27.22 -1.64
C HIS A 160 -5.79 27.09 -0.13
N TYR A 161 -6.74 27.65 0.62
CA TYR A 161 -6.74 27.63 2.08
C TYR A 161 -8.02 27.00 2.61
N PHE A 162 -7.86 26.06 3.53
CA PHE A 162 -8.96 25.37 4.20
C PHE A 162 -8.80 25.51 5.71
N SER A 163 -9.91 25.34 6.44
CA SER A 163 -9.88 25.19 7.89
C SER A 163 -10.78 24.04 8.33
N ALA A 164 -10.46 23.45 9.48
CA ALA A 164 -11.24 22.35 10.03
C ALA A 164 -11.26 22.39 11.57
N ASP A 165 -12.34 21.86 12.15
CA ASP A 165 -12.40 21.59 13.58
C ASP A 165 -11.49 20.38 13.91
N GLU A 166 -11.62 19.32 13.12
CA GLU A 166 -10.91 18.04 13.29
C GLU A 166 -10.00 17.77 12.08
N LEU A 167 -8.80 17.26 12.33
CA LEU A 167 -7.85 16.89 11.30
C LEU A 167 -7.49 15.41 11.42
N MET A 168 -7.66 14.66 10.32
CA MET A 168 -7.24 13.28 10.20
C MET A 168 -6.06 13.17 9.24
N LEU A 169 -4.90 12.71 9.71
CA LEU A 169 -3.72 12.48 8.88
C LEU A 169 -3.61 10.98 8.55
N ALA A 170 -3.97 10.63 7.32
CA ALA A 170 -3.82 9.30 6.73
C ALA A 170 -2.49 9.19 5.96
N LEU A 171 -1.43 9.72 6.51
CA LEU A 171 -0.09 9.83 5.93
C LEU A 171 0.91 9.02 6.74
N PRO A 172 1.93 8.42 6.09
CA PRO A 172 2.99 7.72 6.80
C PRO A 172 3.69 8.60 7.84
N PRO A 173 4.14 8.05 8.99
CA PRO A 173 4.74 8.83 10.08
C PRO A 173 5.89 9.72 9.63
N ARG A 174 6.85 9.16 8.88
CA ARG A 174 8.03 9.91 8.40
C ARG A 174 7.66 10.99 7.39
N ILE A 175 6.61 10.78 6.60
CA ILE A 175 6.09 11.80 5.69
C ILE A 175 5.52 12.98 6.49
N ILE A 176 4.76 12.74 7.55
CA ILE A 176 4.27 13.79 8.44
C ILE A 176 5.44 14.59 9.03
N ALA A 177 6.45 13.88 9.56
CA ALA A 177 7.62 14.51 10.17
C ALA A 177 8.48 15.32 9.17
N ALA A 178 8.52 14.92 7.90
CA ALA A 178 9.34 15.56 6.87
C ALA A 178 8.63 16.72 6.16
N HIS A 179 7.33 16.56 5.83
CA HIS A 179 6.60 17.54 5.03
C HIS A 179 6.10 18.74 5.83
N PHE A 180 5.71 18.56 7.10
CA PHE A 180 5.16 19.66 7.89
C PHE A 180 6.24 20.30 8.76
N THR A 181 6.84 21.37 8.24
CA THR A 181 7.99 22.06 8.85
C THR A 181 7.60 22.98 10.02
N ASP A 182 6.37 23.52 10.02
CA ASP A 182 5.84 24.23 11.17
C ASP A 182 5.39 23.23 12.23
N LYS A 183 6.19 23.15 13.29
CA LYS A 183 6.06 22.14 14.34
C LYS A 183 5.50 22.68 15.64
N GLN A 184 4.85 23.84 15.64
CA GLN A 184 4.28 24.42 16.87
C GLN A 184 3.23 23.51 17.51
N TRP A 185 2.47 22.78 16.68
CA TRP A 185 1.50 21.78 17.16
C TRP A 185 2.14 20.41 17.48
N MET A 186 3.38 20.17 17.05
CA MET A 186 4.06 18.88 17.15
C MET A 186 5.08 18.93 18.29
N SER A 187 4.79 18.27 19.41
CA SER A 187 5.74 18.17 20.51
C SER A 187 7.03 17.44 20.12
N GLY A 188 8.13 17.72 20.78
CA GLY A 188 9.41 17.03 20.54
C GLY A 188 9.30 15.50 20.62
N PRO A 189 8.66 14.92 21.66
CA PRO A 189 8.42 13.48 21.75
C PRO A 189 7.61 12.91 20.58
N LEU A 190 6.54 13.59 20.15
CA LEU A 190 5.72 13.17 18.99
C LEU A 190 6.56 13.18 17.70
N LEU A 191 7.30 14.27 17.45
CA LEU A 191 8.17 14.36 16.28
C LEU A 191 9.21 13.22 16.27
N ALA A 192 9.86 12.97 17.39
CA ALA A 192 10.83 11.88 17.49
C ALA A 192 10.21 10.50 17.26
N ALA A 193 8.99 10.26 17.75
CA ALA A 193 8.26 9.02 17.50
C ALA A 193 7.90 8.85 16.01
N LEU A 194 7.43 9.91 15.36
CA LEU A 194 7.12 9.90 13.92
C LEU A 194 8.38 9.63 13.08
N GLN A 195 9.50 10.24 13.41
CA GLN A 195 10.78 10.02 12.70
C GLN A 195 11.32 8.60 12.86
N ARG A 196 11.15 7.99 14.04
CA ARG A 196 11.60 6.62 14.31
C ARG A 196 10.74 5.55 13.62
N SER A 197 9.44 5.81 13.44
CA SER A 197 8.53 4.84 12.85
C SER A 197 8.69 4.78 11.33
N GLN A 198 9.19 3.66 10.82
CA GLN A 198 9.36 3.45 9.38
C GLN A 198 8.00 3.35 8.67
N THR A 199 7.98 3.81 7.44
CA THR A 199 6.87 3.55 6.53
C THR A 199 6.98 2.13 5.99
N TRP A 200 6.00 1.29 6.27
CA TRP A 200 6.02 -0.12 5.86
C TRP A 200 6.16 -0.28 4.34
N MET A 201 7.14 -1.06 3.93
CA MET A 201 7.44 -1.38 2.52
C MET A 201 7.79 -0.17 1.63
N ALA A 202 8.06 1.01 2.19
CA ALA A 202 8.36 2.22 1.41
C ALA A 202 9.63 2.09 0.56
N GLY A 203 10.64 1.37 1.06
CA GLY A 203 11.89 1.14 0.33
C GLY A 203 11.83 -0.01 -0.66
N GLN A 204 10.70 -0.70 -0.78
CA GLN A 204 10.57 -1.90 -1.61
C GLN A 204 10.25 -1.58 -3.07
N ALA A 205 10.51 -2.57 -3.94
CA ALA A 205 10.02 -2.56 -5.31
C ALA A 205 9.37 -3.90 -5.63
N LYS A 206 8.39 -3.89 -6.51
CA LYS A 206 7.63 -5.05 -6.93
C LYS A 206 7.59 -5.17 -8.45
N PHE A 207 7.74 -6.38 -8.93
CA PHE A 207 7.61 -6.75 -10.33
C PHE A 207 6.39 -7.65 -10.51
N VAL A 208 5.66 -7.45 -11.59
CA VAL A 208 4.54 -8.30 -12.01
C VAL A 208 4.73 -8.64 -13.48
N VAL A 209 4.49 -9.88 -13.84
CA VAL A 209 4.51 -10.36 -15.22
C VAL A 209 3.31 -11.25 -15.48
N THR A 210 2.68 -11.08 -16.65
CA THR A 210 1.45 -11.80 -17.02
C THR A 210 1.70 -12.74 -18.19
N TYR A 211 0.95 -13.83 -18.21
CA TYR A 211 1.08 -14.90 -19.20
C TYR A 211 -0.27 -15.33 -19.76
N ALA A 212 -0.28 -15.88 -20.96
CA ALA A 212 -1.48 -16.47 -21.56
C ALA A 212 -1.86 -17.82 -20.92
N THR A 213 -0.85 -18.57 -20.43
CA THR A 213 -1.02 -19.87 -19.76
C THR A 213 -0.17 -19.95 -18.51
N PRO A 214 -0.58 -20.73 -17.49
CA PRO A 214 0.19 -20.89 -16.24
C PRO A 214 1.23 -22.03 -16.41
N PHE A 215 2.18 -21.88 -17.32
CA PHE A 215 3.15 -22.93 -17.71
C PHE A 215 3.89 -23.53 -16.51
N TRP A 216 4.14 -22.77 -15.43
CA TRP A 216 4.76 -23.29 -14.20
C TRP A 216 3.88 -24.35 -13.51
N ARG A 217 2.54 -24.20 -13.57
CA ARG A 217 1.60 -25.18 -13.01
C ARG A 217 1.64 -26.49 -13.80
N GLU A 218 1.77 -26.41 -15.11
CA GLU A 218 1.91 -27.57 -15.99
C GLU A 218 3.22 -28.34 -15.73
N GLN A 219 4.25 -27.63 -15.23
CA GLN A 219 5.52 -28.22 -14.77
C GLN A 219 5.45 -28.76 -13.34
N GLY A 220 4.29 -28.75 -12.67
CA GLY A 220 4.11 -29.18 -11.29
C GLY A 220 4.70 -28.21 -10.25
N LEU A 221 4.79 -26.91 -10.60
CA LEU A 221 5.36 -25.88 -9.75
C LEU A 221 4.27 -24.95 -9.18
N SER A 222 4.47 -24.49 -7.95
CA SER A 222 3.55 -23.59 -7.24
C SER A 222 3.59 -22.14 -7.74
N GLY A 223 4.55 -21.77 -8.59
CA GLY A 223 4.84 -20.38 -8.94
C GLY A 223 5.72 -19.69 -7.89
N GLN A 224 6.13 -20.39 -6.84
CA GLN A 224 7.00 -19.84 -5.79
C GLN A 224 8.49 -20.00 -6.14
N ILE A 225 9.25 -18.93 -5.93
CA ILE A 225 10.72 -18.93 -5.94
C ILE A 225 11.20 -18.21 -4.69
N PHE A 226 12.16 -18.80 -3.98
CA PHE A 226 13.02 -18.08 -3.04
C PHE A 226 14.43 -18.02 -3.62
N SER A 227 15.02 -16.82 -3.70
CA SER A 227 16.31 -16.62 -4.36
C SER A 227 17.28 -15.81 -3.52
N GLN A 228 18.53 -16.25 -3.52
CA GLN A 228 19.67 -15.53 -2.93
C GLN A 228 20.47 -14.74 -3.96
N THR A 229 20.16 -14.83 -5.25
CA THR A 229 21.03 -14.35 -6.32
C THR A 229 20.40 -13.40 -7.31
N GLY A 230 19.08 -13.40 -7.46
CA GLY A 230 18.40 -12.62 -8.47
C GLY A 230 18.02 -11.22 -8.04
N PRO A 231 17.45 -10.39 -8.94
CA PRO A 231 16.82 -9.17 -8.52
C PRO A 231 15.65 -9.43 -7.56
N MET A 232 14.86 -10.49 -7.80
CA MET A 232 13.75 -10.87 -6.94
C MET A 232 14.23 -11.91 -5.91
N VAL A 233 13.96 -11.62 -4.63
CA VAL A 233 14.26 -12.54 -3.52
C VAL A 233 13.14 -13.54 -3.29
N GLU A 234 11.94 -13.17 -3.72
CA GLU A 234 10.72 -13.95 -3.52
C GLU A 234 9.78 -13.71 -4.71
N VAL A 235 9.24 -14.79 -5.27
CA VAL A 235 8.25 -14.76 -6.36
C VAL A 235 7.07 -15.63 -5.98
N HIS A 236 5.87 -15.25 -6.40
CA HIS A 236 4.63 -16.00 -6.16
C HIS A 236 3.70 -15.96 -7.37
N ASP A 237 2.80 -16.92 -7.41
CA ASP A 237 1.69 -16.93 -8.36
C ASP A 237 0.78 -15.70 -8.11
N ALA A 238 0.57 -14.91 -9.16
CA ALA A 238 -0.31 -13.73 -9.14
C ALA A 238 -1.67 -14.00 -9.80
N SER A 239 -1.91 -15.22 -10.27
CA SER A 239 -3.11 -15.56 -11.05
C SER A 239 -4.41 -15.26 -10.30
N THR A 240 -5.48 -15.08 -11.07
CA THR A 240 -6.81 -14.78 -10.56
C THR A 240 -7.61 -16.05 -10.22
N ASP A 241 -8.72 -15.89 -9.48
CA ASP A 241 -9.58 -16.97 -8.99
C ASP A 241 -10.24 -17.79 -10.12
N ARG A 242 -10.51 -17.17 -11.27
CA ARG A 242 -11.26 -17.80 -12.36
C ARG A 242 -10.41 -18.41 -13.45
N HIS A 243 -9.10 -18.55 -13.23
CA HIS A 243 -8.15 -19.09 -14.22
C HIS A 243 -8.23 -18.42 -15.61
N GLN A 244 -8.55 -17.12 -15.63
CA GLN A 244 -8.64 -16.33 -16.87
C GLN A 244 -7.45 -15.40 -17.04
N SER A 245 -6.68 -15.19 -15.96
CA SER A 245 -5.54 -14.28 -15.94
C SER A 245 -4.43 -14.91 -15.13
N TYR A 246 -3.32 -15.18 -15.77
CA TYR A 246 -2.17 -15.82 -15.14
C TYR A 246 -1.03 -14.85 -15.01
N GLY A 247 -0.32 -14.91 -13.91
CA GLY A 247 0.83 -14.06 -13.67
C GLY A 247 1.69 -14.55 -12.52
N LEU A 248 2.86 -13.94 -12.44
CA LEU A 248 3.78 -14.05 -11.33
C LEU A 248 4.07 -12.64 -10.80
N PHE A 249 4.27 -12.51 -9.50
CA PHE A 249 4.81 -11.28 -8.94
C PHE A 249 6.03 -11.58 -8.07
N GLY A 250 6.96 -10.64 -7.99
CA GLY A 250 8.14 -10.80 -7.17
C GLY A 250 8.51 -9.53 -6.41
N PHE A 251 9.08 -9.71 -5.22
CA PHE A 251 9.68 -8.66 -4.42
C PHE A 251 11.15 -8.51 -4.78
N ILE A 252 11.57 -7.26 -5.03
CA ILE A 252 12.94 -6.97 -5.42
C ILE A 252 13.82 -6.89 -4.16
N GLY A 253 14.83 -7.76 -4.09
CA GLY A 253 15.80 -7.77 -3.00
C GLY A 253 16.94 -6.77 -3.16
N TRP A 254 17.17 -6.23 -4.38
CA TRP A 254 18.18 -5.21 -4.57
C TRP A 254 17.79 -3.91 -3.85
N PRO A 255 18.71 -3.30 -3.07
CA PRO A 255 18.43 -2.08 -2.34
C PRO A 255 18.12 -0.90 -3.29
N ALA A 256 17.39 0.08 -2.80
CA ALA A 256 17.01 1.27 -3.58
C ALA A 256 18.23 2.01 -4.16
N SER A 257 19.38 2.01 -3.44
CA SER A 257 20.65 2.59 -3.90
C SER A 257 21.22 1.93 -5.15
N ARG A 258 20.97 0.63 -5.34
CA ARG A 258 21.33 -0.09 -6.57
C ARG A 258 20.30 0.15 -7.66
N ARG A 259 19.01 0.07 -7.33
CA ARG A 259 17.93 0.24 -8.29
C ARG A 259 17.93 1.61 -8.96
N CYS A 260 18.25 2.68 -8.23
CA CYS A 260 18.31 4.04 -8.78
C CYS A 260 19.42 4.27 -9.82
N GLN A 261 20.36 3.32 -9.97
CA GLN A 261 21.41 3.35 -10.99
C GLN A 261 20.99 2.66 -12.31
N MET A 262 19.79 2.08 -12.34
CA MET A 262 19.26 1.33 -13.48
C MET A 262 17.99 1.98 -14.01
N THR A 263 17.75 1.82 -15.29
CA THR A 263 16.45 2.17 -15.87
C THR A 263 15.39 1.14 -15.50
N GLU A 264 14.11 1.53 -15.54
CA GLU A 264 13.00 0.60 -15.31
C GLU A 264 13.06 -0.60 -16.29
N GLN A 265 13.46 -0.34 -17.54
CA GLN A 265 13.60 -1.39 -18.54
C GLN A 265 14.68 -2.40 -18.16
N GLN A 266 15.84 -1.96 -17.70
CA GLN A 266 16.93 -2.84 -17.22
C GLN A 266 16.49 -3.68 -16.01
N LEU A 267 15.70 -3.09 -15.09
CA LEU A 267 15.16 -3.81 -13.96
C LEU A 267 14.16 -4.89 -14.40
N LYS A 268 13.26 -4.58 -15.34
CA LYS A 268 12.32 -5.54 -15.93
C LYS A 268 13.05 -6.68 -16.63
N GLU A 269 14.04 -6.38 -17.45
CA GLU A 269 14.86 -7.38 -18.17
C GLU A 269 15.57 -8.32 -17.19
N ALA A 270 16.16 -7.78 -16.11
CA ALA A 270 16.81 -8.59 -15.09
C ALA A 270 15.81 -9.53 -14.38
N CYS A 271 14.59 -9.06 -14.08
CA CYS A 271 13.55 -9.91 -13.50
C CYS A 271 13.10 -11.03 -14.46
N VAL A 272 12.87 -10.72 -15.73
CA VAL A 272 12.52 -11.72 -16.74
C VAL A 272 13.66 -12.73 -16.92
N ALA A 273 14.90 -12.28 -17.00
CA ALA A 273 16.07 -13.19 -17.10
C ALA A 273 16.15 -14.15 -15.91
N GLN A 274 15.85 -13.67 -14.68
CA GLN A 274 15.76 -14.55 -13.51
C GLN A 274 14.66 -15.59 -13.65
N LEU A 275 13.44 -15.20 -14.11
CA LEU A 275 12.35 -16.15 -14.33
C LEU A 275 12.74 -17.20 -15.38
N VAL A 276 13.38 -16.79 -16.46
CA VAL A 276 13.88 -17.72 -17.50
C VAL A 276 14.91 -18.69 -16.90
N SER A 277 15.81 -18.22 -16.06
CA SER A 277 16.80 -19.10 -15.42
C SER A 277 16.17 -20.11 -14.45
N CYS A 278 15.02 -19.77 -13.85
CA CYS A 278 14.33 -20.63 -12.89
C CYS A 278 13.32 -21.57 -13.54
N TYR A 279 12.53 -21.08 -14.49
CA TYR A 279 11.40 -21.81 -15.09
C TYR A 279 11.69 -22.32 -16.50
N GLY A 280 12.78 -21.90 -17.12
CA GLY A 280 13.08 -22.21 -18.52
C GLY A 280 12.51 -21.17 -19.49
N PHE A 281 12.64 -21.45 -20.79
CA PHE A 281 12.38 -20.49 -21.86
C PHE A 281 10.91 -20.01 -21.92
N ASP A 282 9.96 -20.82 -21.44
CA ASP A 282 8.54 -20.46 -21.42
C ASP A 282 8.28 -19.17 -20.62
N ALA A 283 9.09 -18.87 -19.64
CA ALA A 283 9.02 -17.61 -18.87
C ALA A 283 9.29 -16.36 -19.73
N ASN A 284 9.87 -16.50 -20.93
CA ASN A 284 10.08 -15.38 -21.85
C ASN A 284 8.84 -15.07 -22.71
N ASN A 285 7.83 -15.96 -22.72
CA ASN A 285 6.61 -15.82 -23.52
C ASN A 285 5.52 -15.04 -22.76
N PHE A 286 5.89 -13.93 -22.12
CA PHE A 286 4.97 -13.12 -21.35
C PHE A 286 4.12 -12.17 -22.24
N VAL A 287 2.93 -11.80 -21.75
CA VAL A 287 2.03 -10.82 -22.38
C VAL A 287 2.50 -9.41 -22.09
N GLU A 288 2.75 -9.12 -20.82
CA GLU A 288 3.26 -7.82 -20.36
C GLU A 288 3.96 -7.94 -19.01
N CYS A 289 4.79 -6.97 -18.69
CA CYS A 289 5.41 -6.87 -17.36
C CYS A 289 5.39 -5.43 -16.85
N HIS A 290 5.23 -5.32 -15.52
CA HIS A 290 5.11 -4.05 -14.81
C HIS A 290 6.08 -4.01 -13.64
N PHE A 291 6.54 -2.81 -13.32
CA PHE A 291 7.47 -2.58 -12.23
C PHE A 291 7.02 -1.36 -11.43
N LYS A 292 7.06 -1.43 -10.11
CA LYS A 292 6.85 -0.28 -9.24
C LYS A 292 7.94 -0.24 -8.18
N ASP A 293 8.73 0.81 -8.23
CA ASP A 293 9.67 1.14 -7.14
C ASP A 293 8.99 2.17 -6.21
N TRP A 294 8.60 1.72 -5.02
CA TRP A 294 7.97 2.59 -4.02
C TRP A 294 8.97 3.58 -3.42
N ALA A 295 10.29 3.29 -3.49
CA ALA A 295 11.33 4.18 -3.01
C ALA A 295 11.42 5.50 -3.81
N THR A 296 10.82 5.56 -5.01
CA THR A 296 10.76 6.77 -5.83
C THR A 296 9.53 7.64 -5.58
N ASP A 297 8.58 7.18 -4.77
CA ASP A 297 7.35 7.91 -4.49
C ASP A 297 7.54 8.89 -3.32
N PRO A 298 7.52 10.22 -3.56
CA PRO A 298 7.80 11.22 -2.53
C PRO A 298 6.71 11.33 -1.46
N TYR A 299 5.53 10.80 -1.71
CA TYR A 299 4.41 10.77 -0.74
C TYR A 299 4.41 9.49 0.13
N ILE A 300 5.31 8.55 -0.15
CA ILE A 300 5.41 7.27 0.55
C ILE A 300 6.77 7.11 1.23
N CYS A 301 7.87 7.43 0.51
CA CYS A 301 9.21 7.08 0.91
C CYS A 301 10.05 8.34 1.19
N THR A 302 10.60 8.42 2.38
CA THR A 302 11.61 9.42 2.75
C THR A 302 13.02 8.95 2.41
N VAL A 303 14.01 9.85 2.53
CA VAL A 303 15.43 9.48 2.38
C VAL A 303 15.82 8.39 3.39
N ASN A 304 15.34 8.50 4.63
CA ASN A 304 15.65 7.52 5.68
C ASN A 304 15.02 6.15 5.38
N ASP A 305 13.80 6.10 4.83
CA ASP A 305 13.17 4.84 4.42
C ASP A 305 13.94 4.14 3.29
N ARG A 306 14.63 4.89 2.42
CA ARG A 306 15.49 4.32 1.36
C ARG A 306 16.80 3.75 1.86
N LEU A 307 17.36 4.32 2.93
CA LEU A 307 18.68 3.97 3.45
C LEU A 307 18.63 2.86 4.51
N GLU A 308 17.53 2.74 5.22
CA GLU A 308 17.35 1.78 6.30
C GLU A 308 16.76 0.46 5.79
N SER A 309 17.12 -0.64 6.43
CA SER A 309 16.45 -1.94 6.22
C SER A 309 15.00 -1.84 6.68
N SER A 310 14.08 -2.41 5.89
CA SER A 310 12.66 -2.40 6.21
C SER A 310 12.38 -3.11 7.54
N ARG A 311 11.61 -2.47 8.41
CA ARG A 311 11.15 -3.00 9.70
C ARG A 311 9.67 -2.72 9.84
N HIS A 312 8.98 -3.55 10.62
CA HIS A 312 7.59 -3.27 10.99
C HIS A 312 7.47 -1.94 11.74
N PRO A 313 6.39 -1.18 11.48
CA PRO A 313 6.12 0.06 12.19
C PRO A 313 6.07 -0.15 13.70
N SER A 314 6.62 0.80 14.45
CA SER A 314 6.73 0.73 15.91
C SER A 314 6.10 1.93 16.64
N PHE A 315 5.23 2.68 15.96
CA PHE A 315 4.58 3.85 16.56
C PHE A 315 3.53 3.43 17.59
N GLN A 316 3.61 4.00 18.79
CA GLN A 316 2.65 3.76 19.86
C GLN A 316 1.72 4.97 20.00
N VAL A 317 0.57 4.93 19.33
CA VAL A 317 -0.43 6.02 19.35
C VAL A 317 -0.88 6.32 20.79
N THR A 318 -1.02 5.29 21.61
CA THR A 318 -1.46 5.42 23.00
C THR A 318 -0.59 6.33 23.85
N GLU A 319 0.72 6.37 23.60
CA GLU A 319 1.65 7.25 24.32
C GLU A 319 1.41 8.75 24.03
N HIS A 320 0.76 9.06 22.91
CA HIS A 320 0.50 10.42 22.44
C HIS A 320 -0.99 10.80 22.49
N HIS A 321 -1.87 9.87 22.91
CA HIS A 321 -3.32 10.01 22.84
C HIS A 321 -3.84 11.33 23.43
N GLN A 322 -3.43 11.69 24.66
CA GLN A 322 -3.88 12.93 25.31
C GLN A 322 -3.48 14.19 24.54
N ALA A 323 -2.26 14.21 24.00
CA ALA A 323 -1.76 15.36 23.24
C ALA A 323 -2.50 15.50 21.90
N LEU A 324 -2.73 14.39 21.21
CA LEU A 324 -3.46 14.35 19.93
C LEU A 324 -4.93 14.74 20.12
N SER A 325 -5.60 14.21 21.14
CA SER A 325 -7.00 14.52 21.46
C SER A 325 -7.21 16.01 21.77
N LYS A 326 -6.33 16.62 22.59
CA LYS A 326 -6.38 18.08 22.86
C LYS A 326 -6.21 18.95 21.62
N LEU A 327 -5.51 18.43 20.61
CA LEU A 327 -5.31 19.09 19.34
C LEU A 327 -6.45 18.85 18.36
N HIS A 328 -7.37 17.94 18.63
CA HIS A 328 -8.34 17.46 17.65
C HIS A 328 -7.63 16.91 16.39
N LEU A 329 -6.58 16.09 16.62
CA LEU A 329 -5.72 15.49 15.60
C LEU A 329 -5.76 13.97 15.71
N HIS A 330 -6.07 13.32 14.58
CA HIS A 330 -6.14 11.87 14.48
C HIS A 330 -5.11 11.36 13.48
N LEU A 331 -4.21 10.49 13.92
CA LEU A 331 -3.24 9.82 13.08
C LEU A 331 -3.83 8.47 12.67
N ILE A 332 -4.14 8.30 11.38
CA ILE A 332 -4.94 7.17 10.89
C ILE A 332 -4.28 6.37 9.75
N ALA A 333 -3.00 6.60 9.42
CA ALA A 333 -2.31 5.70 8.50
C ALA A 333 -2.11 4.31 9.11
N SER A 334 -1.88 3.30 8.27
CA SER A 334 -1.72 1.91 8.71
C SER A 334 -0.62 1.71 9.75
N GLU A 335 0.39 2.56 9.77
CA GLU A 335 1.49 2.55 10.73
C GLU A 335 1.07 2.93 12.16
N PHE A 336 -0.09 3.55 12.32
CA PHE A 336 -0.65 3.95 13.61
C PHE A 336 -1.63 2.93 14.19
N ALA A 337 -1.80 1.80 13.52
CA ALA A 337 -2.69 0.74 13.96
C ALA A 337 -2.19 0.08 15.25
N SER A 338 -3.12 -0.42 16.04
CA SER A 338 -2.84 -1.23 17.23
C SER A 338 -2.55 -2.70 16.89
N VAL A 339 -3.06 -3.16 15.74
CA VAL A 339 -2.84 -4.51 15.21
C VAL A 339 -2.47 -4.42 13.72
N ASP A 340 -1.62 -5.33 13.26
CA ASP A 340 -1.21 -5.44 11.86
C ASP A 340 -0.76 -4.10 11.25
N ALA A 341 0.02 -3.31 11.99
CA ALA A 341 0.53 -2.02 11.55
C ALA A 341 1.27 -2.16 10.20
N GLY A 342 0.93 -1.28 9.25
CA GLY A 342 1.48 -1.31 7.89
C GLY A 342 0.69 -2.14 6.88
N TYR A 343 -0.16 -3.07 7.31
CA TYR A 343 -1.00 -3.93 6.45
C TYR A 343 -2.35 -3.27 6.09
N LEU A 344 -3.12 -3.95 5.21
CA LEU A 344 -4.50 -3.54 4.89
C LEU A 344 -5.39 -3.50 6.14
N GLU A 345 -5.28 -4.52 7.00
CA GLU A 345 -5.98 -4.60 8.28
C GLU A 345 -5.66 -3.38 9.16
N GLY A 346 -4.37 -3.06 9.28
CA GLY A 346 -3.93 -1.90 10.06
C GLY A 346 -4.45 -0.57 9.54
N ALA A 347 -4.63 -0.43 8.22
CA ALA A 347 -5.23 0.77 7.66
C ALA A 347 -6.70 0.94 8.09
N LEU A 348 -7.45 -0.15 8.19
CA LEU A 348 -8.83 -0.15 8.68
C LEU A 348 -8.88 0.06 10.20
N ASP A 349 -7.96 -0.59 10.95
CA ASP A 349 -7.89 -0.45 12.40
C ASP A 349 -7.59 0.98 12.83
N ALA A 350 -6.59 1.62 12.23
CA ALA A 350 -6.23 2.99 12.52
C ALA A 350 -7.36 3.99 12.18
N ALA A 351 -8.07 3.77 11.07
CA ALA A 351 -9.20 4.60 10.67
C ALA A 351 -10.41 4.42 11.61
N ASP A 352 -10.76 3.18 11.98
CA ASP A 352 -11.80 2.90 12.98
C ASP A 352 -11.51 3.63 14.30
N ASN A 353 -10.28 3.49 14.80
CA ASN A 353 -9.85 4.12 16.06
C ASN A 353 -9.93 5.66 15.97
N GLY A 354 -9.45 6.25 14.87
CA GLY A 354 -9.49 7.70 14.68
C GLY A 354 -10.89 8.26 14.57
N VAL A 355 -11.80 7.58 13.85
CA VAL A 355 -13.21 7.99 13.75
C VAL A 355 -13.93 7.79 15.08
N SER A 356 -13.68 6.69 15.80
CA SER A 356 -14.27 6.45 17.12
C SER A 356 -13.87 7.53 18.13
N GLN A 357 -12.60 7.96 18.13
CA GLN A 357 -12.12 9.06 18.99
C GLN A 357 -12.76 10.40 18.66
N LEU A 358 -13.11 10.64 17.40
CA LEU A 358 -13.82 11.84 16.97
C LEU A 358 -15.27 11.87 17.45
N LEU A 359 -15.88 10.68 17.60
CA LEU A 359 -17.28 10.54 18.03
C LEU A 359 -17.47 10.65 19.56
N GLY A 360 -16.40 10.54 20.34
CA GLY A 360 -16.38 10.63 21.83
C GLY A 360 -16.53 9.28 22.43
#